data_2a39cc47cfdeeae517a289c185bd5d05
#
_entry.id   2a39cc47cfdeeae517a289c185bd5d05
#
_cell.length_a   1.000
_cell.length_b   1.000
_cell.length_c   1.000
_cell.angle_alpha   90.00
_cell.angle_beta   90.00
_cell.angle_gamma   90.00
#
_symmetry.space_group_name_H-M   'P 1'
#
loop_
_entity.id
_entity.type
_entity.pdbx_description
1 polymer ?
#
loop_
_entity_poly.entity_id
_entity_poly.type
_entity_poly.pdbx_seq_one_letter_code
_entity_poly.pdbx_strand_id
1 'polypeptide(L)'
;KAIDSCSVSGGGTVTLQPGYYQTGALFVKSGVNLQLDKGVTLLASPYIHHYPEFRSRIAGIEMTWPAAVINIVNEKNASVSGEGTLDCRGKVFWDKYWEMRKEYEKKGLRWIVDYDCKRVRGILISNSSDITLQGIHIMRTGFWAVQVLYSSYCTINGVNVNNNIGGHGPSTDGLDIDS
;
A
#
# COMPACT_ATOMS: atom_id res chain seq x y z
N LYS A 1 14.36 -2.97 -10.14
CA LYS A 1 15.49 -2.63 -11.06
C LYS A 1 15.54 -1.12 -11.37
N ALA A 2 14.52 -0.49 -11.99
CA ALA A 2 14.58 0.95 -12.31
C ALA A 2 14.74 1.80 -11.04
N ILE A 3 13.92 1.56 -10.02
CA ILE A 3 13.99 2.24 -8.72
C ILE A 3 15.37 2.06 -8.08
N ASP A 4 15.89 0.83 -8.05
CA ASP A 4 17.19 0.54 -7.44
C ASP A 4 18.33 1.24 -8.20
N SER A 5 18.30 1.18 -9.54
CA SER A 5 19.28 1.88 -10.39
C SER A 5 19.23 3.39 -10.19
N CYS A 6 18.03 3.98 -10.11
CA CYS A 6 17.85 5.39 -9.86
C CYS A 6 18.45 5.81 -8.51
N SER A 7 18.16 5.05 -7.45
CA SER A 7 18.69 5.31 -6.10
C SER A 7 20.22 5.22 -6.06
N VAL A 8 20.81 4.17 -6.63
CA VAL A 8 22.28 3.99 -6.70
C VAL A 8 22.96 5.11 -7.50
N SER A 9 22.28 5.68 -8.48
CA SER A 9 22.77 6.81 -9.28
C SER A 9 22.64 8.18 -8.59
N GLY A 10 22.26 8.21 -7.32
CA GLY A 10 22.10 9.44 -6.54
C GLY A 10 20.68 9.96 -6.45
N GLY A 11 19.70 9.19 -6.87
CA GLY A 11 18.29 9.57 -6.84
C GLY A 11 17.79 10.16 -8.16
N GLY A 12 16.53 10.57 -8.15
CA GLY A 12 15.86 11.13 -9.33
C GLY A 12 14.42 10.65 -9.49
N THR A 13 13.89 10.73 -10.69
CA THR A 13 12.50 10.36 -10.98
C THR A 13 12.44 9.11 -11.88
N VAL A 14 11.66 8.15 -11.44
CA VAL A 14 11.30 6.96 -12.24
C VAL A 14 9.89 7.18 -12.78
N THR A 15 9.76 7.25 -14.09
CA THR A 15 8.49 7.46 -14.80
C THR A 15 8.09 6.21 -15.58
N LEU A 16 6.81 6.14 -15.92
CA LEU A 16 6.23 5.12 -16.77
C LEU A 16 5.48 5.80 -17.92
N GLN A 17 5.50 5.22 -19.09
CA GLN A 17 4.61 5.66 -20.17
C GLN A 17 3.14 5.34 -19.82
N PRO A 18 2.16 6.08 -20.36
CA PRO A 18 0.76 5.73 -20.19
C PRO A 18 0.49 4.25 -20.52
N GLY A 19 -0.23 3.55 -19.66
CA GLY A 19 -0.50 2.12 -19.84
C GLY A 19 -0.83 1.41 -18.52
N TYR A 20 -1.03 0.10 -18.61
CA TYR A 20 -1.35 -0.78 -17.48
C TYR A 20 -0.15 -1.65 -17.14
N TYR A 21 0.28 -1.63 -15.89
CA TYR A 21 1.45 -2.35 -15.41
C TYR A 21 1.11 -3.23 -14.23
N GLN A 22 1.19 -4.54 -14.40
CA GLN A 22 0.98 -5.46 -13.29
C GLN A 22 2.22 -5.55 -12.41
N THR A 23 2.03 -5.45 -11.09
CA THR A 23 3.13 -5.51 -10.11
C THR A 23 2.74 -6.26 -8.85
N GLY A 24 3.71 -6.86 -8.17
CA GLY A 24 3.64 -7.22 -6.75
C GLY A 24 4.07 -6.03 -5.89
N ALA A 25 4.82 -6.33 -4.82
CA ALA A 25 5.36 -5.28 -3.96
C ALA A 25 6.46 -4.47 -4.66
N LEU A 26 6.30 -3.16 -4.69
CA LEU A 26 7.34 -2.20 -5.11
C LEU A 26 7.95 -1.55 -3.86
N PHE A 27 9.25 -1.36 -3.87
CA PHE A 27 9.98 -0.67 -2.81
C PHE A 27 10.63 0.59 -3.39
N VAL A 28 10.12 1.76 -3.00
CA VAL A 28 10.69 3.05 -3.37
C VAL A 28 11.84 3.35 -2.41
N LYS A 29 12.94 3.82 -2.96
CA LYS A 29 14.21 4.03 -2.27
C LYS A 29 14.49 5.50 -1.99
N SER A 30 15.40 5.77 -1.08
CA SER A 30 15.83 7.12 -0.74
C SER A 30 16.26 7.90 -1.98
N GLY A 31 15.86 9.15 -2.04
CA GLY A 31 16.13 10.06 -3.15
C GLY A 31 15.33 9.80 -4.42
N VAL A 32 14.41 8.82 -4.42
CA VAL A 32 13.64 8.46 -5.63
C VAL A 32 12.21 8.98 -5.55
N ASN A 33 11.77 9.61 -6.63
CA ASN A 33 10.37 9.87 -6.92
C ASN A 33 9.84 8.81 -7.89
N LEU A 34 8.87 8.00 -7.47
CA LEU A 34 8.08 7.16 -8.38
C LEU A 34 6.93 8.00 -8.91
N GLN A 35 7.04 8.45 -10.17
CA GLN A 35 6.04 9.29 -10.80
C GLN A 35 5.07 8.46 -11.63
N LEU A 36 3.82 8.50 -11.26
CA LEU A 36 2.70 7.86 -11.96
C LEU A 36 1.87 8.95 -12.62
N ASP A 37 2.20 9.26 -13.86
CA ASP A 37 1.50 10.32 -14.61
C ASP A 37 0.09 9.89 -15.03
N LYS A 38 -0.72 10.85 -15.43
CA LYS A 38 -2.06 10.61 -15.97
C LYS A 38 -2.01 9.58 -17.11
N GLY A 39 -2.87 8.57 -17.02
CA GLY A 39 -2.90 7.44 -17.96
C GLY A 39 -2.04 6.24 -17.56
N VAL A 40 -1.21 6.37 -16.53
CA VAL A 40 -0.50 5.23 -15.93
C VAL A 40 -1.40 4.55 -14.90
N THR A 41 -1.54 3.24 -15.00
CA THR A 41 -2.24 2.44 -13.99
C THR A 41 -1.35 1.29 -13.53
N LEU A 42 -1.00 1.28 -12.25
CA LEU A 42 -0.41 0.11 -11.60
C LEU A 42 -1.51 -0.84 -11.16
N LEU A 43 -1.48 -2.07 -11.65
CA LEU A 43 -2.38 -3.15 -11.28
C LEU A 43 -1.71 -4.07 -10.29
N ALA A 44 -2.17 -4.09 -9.06
CA ALA A 44 -1.64 -4.96 -8.04
C ALA A 44 -1.90 -6.44 -8.35
N SER A 45 -0.95 -7.29 -8.05
CA SER A 45 -1.12 -8.73 -8.15
C SER A 45 -2.17 -9.23 -7.16
N PRO A 46 -3.08 -10.12 -7.55
CA PRO A 46 -4.04 -10.75 -6.63
C PRO A 46 -3.41 -11.85 -5.76
N TYR A 47 -2.16 -12.19 -5.97
CA TYR A 47 -1.49 -13.30 -5.31
C TYR A 47 -0.67 -12.82 -4.11
N ILE A 48 -1.04 -13.27 -2.91
CA ILE A 48 -0.41 -12.83 -1.65
C ILE A 48 1.09 -13.12 -1.60
N HIS A 49 1.56 -14.18 -2.24
CA HIS A 49 2.99 -14.54 -2.27
C HIS A 49 3.87 -13.57 -3.09
N HIS A 50 3.27 -12.63 -3.84
CA HIS A 50 4.01 -11.53 -4.47
C HIS A 50 4.31 -10.37 -3.51
N TYR A 51 3.93 -10.50 -2.24
CA TYR A 51 4.09 -9.50 -1.20
C TYR A 51 4.88 -10.12 -0.03
N PRO A 52 6.22 -9.98 -0.02
CA PRO A 52 7.03 -10.53 1.05
C PRO A 52 6.57 -10.03 2.42
N GLU A 53 6.60 -10.92 3.40
CA GLU A 53 6.23 -10.58 4.76
C GLU A 53 7.43 -10.03 5.54
N PHE A 54 7.18 -9.01 6.33
CA PHE A 54 8.16 -8.45 7.25
C PHE A 54 7.48 -7.88 8.51
N ARG A 55 8.31 -7.52 9.50
CA ARG A 55 7.82 -6.95 10.75
C ARG A 55 7.11 -5.63 10.48
N SER A 56 5.89 -5.51 10.99
CA SER A 56 5.01 -4.35 10.82
C SER A 56 4.12 -4.21 12.04
N ARG A 57 3.25 -3.20 12.06
CA ARG A 57 2.26 -2.99 13.11
C ARG A 57 0.87 -2.89 12.50
N ILE A 58 -0.07 -3.60 13.07
CA ILE A 58 -1.45 -3.64 12.61
C ILE A 58 -2.36 -3.34 13.80
N ALA A 59 -3.11 -2.25 13.71
CA ALA A 59 -4.04 -1.81 14.76
C ALA A 59 -3.45 -1.90 16.17
N GLY A 60 -2.22 -1.39 16.36
CA GLY A 60 -1.54 -1.37 17.64
C GLY A 60 -0.74 -2.63 18.00
N ILE A 61 -0.75 -3.68 17.20
CA ILE A 61 -0.06 -4.95 17.48
C ILE A 61 1.12 -5.15 16.53
N GLU A 62 2.33 -5.34 17.11
CA GLU A 62 3.53 -5.70 16.36
C GLU A 62 3.45 -7.13 15.85
N MET A 63 3.47 -7.29 14.54
CA MET A 63 3.32 -8.60 13.92
C MET A 63 3.97 -8.67 12.54
N THR A 64 4.08 -9.86 11.98
CA THR A 64 4.52 -10.05 10.59
C THR A 64 3.34 -9.88 9.65
N TRP A 65 3.49 -9.00 8.66
CA TRP A 65 2.42 -8.69 7.71
C TRP A 65 2.96 -8.58 6.28
N PRO A 66 2.14 -8.88 5.25
CA PRO A 66 2.54 -8.69 3.86
C PRO A 66 2.92 -7.25 3.55
N ALA A 67 3.89 -7.08 2.69
CA ALA A 67 4.20 -5.79 2.09
C ALA A 67 2.95 -5.15 1.49
N ALA A 68 2.93 -3.83 1.42
CA ALA A 68 1.96 -3.07 0.63
C ALA A 68 2.27 -3.20 -0.87
N VAL A 69 1.39 -2.69 -1.73
CA VAL A 69 1.71 -2.60 -3.17
C VAL A 69 2.89 -1.65 -3.38
N ILE A 70 2.90 -0.49 -2.70
CA ILE A 70 4.04 0.42 -2.68
C ILE A 70 4.56 0.55 -1.25
N ASN A 71 5.85 0.40 -1.07
CA ASN A 71 6.51 0.44 0.23
C ASN A 71 7.64 1.47 0.23
N ILE A 72 7.69 2.30 1.26
CA ILE A 72 8.78 3.22 1.59
C ILE A 72 9.20 2.85 3.01
N VAL A 73 10.23 2.04 3.16
CA VAL A 73 10.60 1.42 4.45
C VAL A 73 12.07 1.65 4.75
N ASN A 74 12.35 2.31 5.87
CA ASN A 74 13.69 2.74 6.28
C ASN A 74 14.36 3.68 5.26
N GLU A 75 13.59 4.59 4.66
CA GLU A 75 14.05 5.46 3.56
C GLU A 75 13.90 6.93 3.94
N LYS A 76 14.60 7.80 3.20
CA LYS A 76 14.54 9.25 3.37
C LYS A 76 14.41 9.95 2.03
N ASN A 77 13.71 11.11 2.04
CA ASN A 77 13.58 11.95 0.84
C ASN A 77 13.09 11.14 -0.36
N ALA A 78 11.98 10.45 -0.19
CA ALA A 78 11.37 9.63 -1.24
C ALA A 78 9.93 10.09 -1.51
N SER A 79 9.44 9.84 -2.70
CA SER A 79 8.08 10.27 -3.05
C SER A 79 7.38 9.33 -4.03
N VAL A 80 6.05 9.40 -4.00
CA VAL A 80 5.17 8.87 -5.04
C VAL A 80 4.28 10.01 -5.49
N SER A 81 4.29 10.35 -6.77
CA SER A 81 3.60 11.53 -7.27
C SER A 81 2.92 11.30 -8.62
N GLY A 82 2.10 12.27 -9.04
CA GLY A 82 1.42 12.28 -10.33
C GLY A 82 -0.09 12.07 -10.21
N GLU A 83 -0.78 11.96 -11.35
CA GLU A 83 -2.23 11.78 -11.44
C GLU A 83 -2.61 10.37 -11.93
N GLY A 84 -1.69 9.44 -11.81
CA GLY A 84 -1.90 8.04 -12.17
C GLY A 84 -2.69 7.27 -11.12
N THR A 85 -3.00 6.03 -11.44
CA THR A 85 -3.85 5.17 -10.61
C THR A 85 -3.07 3.98 -10.04
N LEU A 86 -3.22 3.75 -8.74
CA LEU A 86 -2.87 2.51 -8.07
C LEU A 86 -4.15 1.70 -7.85
N ASP A 87 -4.40 0.73 -8.69
CA ASP A 87 -5.52 -0.19 -8.55
C ASP A 87 -5.06 -1.46 -7.83
N CYS A 88 -5.42 -1.55 -6.57
CA CYS A 88 -4.95 -2.63 -5.69
C CYS A 88 -5.69 -3.96 -5.88
N ARG A 89 -6.76 -4.01 -6.69
CA ARG A 89 -7.52 -5.23 -7.03
C ARG A 89 -7.88 -6.08 -5.81
N GLY A 90 -8.21 -5.42 -4.69
CA GLY A 90 -8.32 -6.00 -3.35
C GLY A 90 -9.46 -7.00 -3.14
N LYS A 91 -10.38 -7.13 -4.08
CA LYS A 91 -11.56 -7.99 -3.94
C LYS A 91 -11.23 -9.43 -3.50
N VAL A 92 -10.15 -9.99 -4.00
CA VAL A 92 -9.72 -11.36 -3.63
C VAL A 92 -9.40 -11.50 -2.13
N PHE A 93 -8.89 -10.42 -1.53
CA PHE A 93 -8.61 -10.35 -0.09
C PHE A 93 -9.88 -10.11 0.72
N TRP A 94 -10.84 -9.34 0.16
CA TRP A 94 -12.13 -9.10 0.80
C TRP A 94 -12.96 -10.39 0.86
N ASP A 95 -13.03 -11.12 -0.23
CA ASP A 95 -13.77 -12.39 -0.30
C ASP A 95 -13.26 -13.38 0.75
N LYS A 96 -11.92 -13.52 0.85
CA LYS A 96 -11.27 -14.35 1.88
C LYS A 96 -11.59 -13.87 3.31
N TYR A 97 -11.53 -12.55 3.54
CA TYR A 97 -11.86 -11.99 4.85
C TYR A 97 -13.29 -12.32 5.26
N TRP A 98 -14.25 -12.10 4.39
CA TRP A 98 -15.66 -12.35 4.70
C TRP A 98 -15.96 -13.84 4.91
N GLU A 99 -15.29 -14.72 4.18
CA GLU A 99 -15.36 -16.16 4.39
C GLU A 99 -14.85 -16.54 5.78
N MET A 100 -13.64 -16.10 6.12
CA MET A 100 -13.08 -16.33 7.46
C MET A 100 -13.94 -15.74 8.56
N ARG A 101 -14.44 -14.52 8.37
CA ARG A 101 -15.25 -13.83 9.36
C ARG A 101 -16.51 -14.61 9.74
N LYS A 102 -17.19 -15.24 8.80
CA LYS A 102 -18.36 -16.08 9.09
C LYS A 102 -18.05 -17.19 10.09
N GLU A 103 -16.87 -17.78 10.01
CA GLU A 103 -16.44 -18.84 10.94
C GLU A 103 -15.96 -18.26 12.28
N TYR A 104 -15.30 -17.12 12.26
CA TYR A 104 -14.81 -16.46 13.47
C TYR A 104 -15.96 -15.89 14.32
N GLU A 105 -17.00 -15.33 13.70
CA GLU A 105 -18.19 -14.81 14.39
C GLU A 105 -18.91 -15.92 15.17
N LYS A 106 -19.05 -17.11 14.62
CA LYS A 106 -19.64 -18.29 15.32
C LYS A 106 -18.88 -18.66 16.60
N LYS A 107 -17.59 -18.32 16.65
CA LYS A 107 -16.70 -18.60 17.79
C LYS A 107 -16.56 -17.41 18.75
N GLY A 108 -17.27 -16.30 18.51
CA GLY A 108 -17.11 -15.06 19.27
C GLY A 108 -15.80 -14.32 19.03
N LEU A 109 -15.08 -14.65 17.95
CA LEU A 109 -13.74 -14.13 17.62
C LEU A 109 -13.76 -13.09 16.49
N ARG A 110 -14.86 -12.34 16.35
CA ARG A 110 -15.07 -11.41 15.25
C ARG A 110 -13.87 -10.50 14.96
N TRP A 111 -13.23 -9.96 15.99
CA TRP A 111 -12.13 -9.00 15.83
C TRP A 111 -10.78 -9.66 15.51
N ILE A 112 -10.63 -10.92 15.85
CA ILE A 112 -9.38 -11.66 15.64
C ILE A 112 -9.14 -11.92 14.14
N VAL A 113 -10.20 -12.00 13.34
CA VAL A 113 -10.08 -12.17 11.89
C VAL A 113 -9.28 -11.04 11.22
N ASP A 114 -9.31 -9.83 11.77
CA ASP A 114 -8.55 -8.68 11.23
C ASP A 114 -7.04 -8.88 11.36
N TYR A 115 -6.59 -9.65 12.33
CA TYR A 115 -5.18 -9.99 12.54
C TYR A 115 -4.76 -11.29 11.86
N ASP A 116 -5.67 -12.25 11.70
CA ASP A 116 -5.37 -13.55 11.10
C ASP A 116 -5.53 -13.55 9.57
N CYS A 117 -6.46 -12.76 9.05
CA CYS A 117 -6.66 -12.63 7.61
C CYS A 117 -5.68 -11.61 7.01
N LYS A 118 -4.51 -12.08 6.62
CA LYS A 118 -3.51 -11.23 5.96
C LYS A 118 -4.03 -10.67 4.65
N ARG A 119 -3.94 -9.35 4.50
CA ARG A 119 -4.42 -8.57 3.36
C ARG A 119 -3.39 -7.53 2.96
N VAL A 120 -3.37 -7.16 1.68
CA VAL A 120 -2.38 -6.22 1.14
C VAL A 120 -2.87 -4.78 1.27
N ARG A 121 -2.05 -3.92 1.87
CA ARG A 121 -2.25 -2.46 1.93
C ARG A 121 -1.91 -1.81 0.58
N GLY A 122 -2.45 -0.62 0.33
CA GLY A 122 -2.08 0.16 -0.85
C GLY A 122 -0.64 0.67 -0.75
N ILE A 123 -0.37 1.58 0.17
CA ILE A 123 0.94 2.18 0.39
C ILE A 123 1.31 2.06 1.87
N LEU A 124 2.56 1.69 2.13
CA LEU A 124 3.16 1.70 3.47
C LEU A 124 4.36 2.65 3.49
N ILE A 125 4.33 3.59 4.42
CA ILE A 125 5.47 4.42 4.82
C ILE A 125 5.85 3.97 6.22
N SER A 126 7.07 3.44 6.42
CA SER A 126 7.48 2.90 7.73
C SER A 126 8.93 3.24 8.04
N ASN A 127 9.19 3.69 9.28
CA ASN A 127 10.52 4.07 9.75
C ASN A 127 11.26 5.00 8.78
N SER A 128 10.55 5.98 8.21
CA SER A 128 11.02 6.82 7.12
C SER A 128 10.84 8.30 7.45
N SER A 129 11.56 9.17 6.76
CA SER A 129 11.42 10.62 6.93
C SER A 129 11.45 11.38 5.61
N ASP A 130 10.84 12.57 5.60
CA ASP A 130 10.79 13.44 4.42
C ASP A 130 10.15 12.74 3.21
N ILE A 131 8.96 12.20 3.42
CA ILE A 131 8.22 11.43 2.41
C ILE A 131 7.05 12.24 1.87
N THR A 132 6.86 12.20 0.56
CA THR A 132 5.74 12.88 -0.10
C THR A 132 4.89 11.91 -0.92
N LEU A 133 3.59 11.90 -0.67
CA LEU A 133 2.60 11.31 -1.56
C LEU A 133 1.77 12.45 -2.16
N GLN A 134 1.69 12.53 -3.49
CA GLN A 134 1.01 13.65 -4.14
C GLN A 134 0.21 13.24 -5.38
N GLY A 135 -1.06 13.61 -5.40
CA GLY A 135 -1.94 13.61 -6.58
C GLY A 135 -2.49 12.26 -7.00
N ILE A 136 -1.89 11.15 -6.60
CA ILE A 136 -2.23 9.80 -7.04
C ILE A 136 -3.64 9.36 -6.66
N HIS A 137 -4.23 8.50 -7.49
CA HIS A 137 -5.52 7.85 -7.22
C HIS A 137 -5.27 6.42 -6.73
N ILE A 138 -5.82 6.09 -5.55
CA ILE A 138 -5.74 4.75 -4.97
C ILE A 138 -7.12 4.14 -4.95
N MET A 139 -7.24 2.90 -5.42
CA MET A 139 -8.54 2.25 -5.46
C MET A 139 -8.46 0.76 -5.13
N ARG A 140 -9.54 0.25 -4.56
CA ARG A 140 -9.76 -1.17 -4.28
C ARG A 140 -8.64 -1.83 -3.49
N THR A 141 -8.14 -1.21 -2.41
CA THR A 141 -7.12 -1.80 -1.56
C THR A 141 -7.63 -3.04 -0.84
N GLY A 142 -6.76 -4.00 -0.60
CA GLY A 142 -7.13 -5.20 0.13
C GLY A 142 -7.31 -4.96 1.63
N PHE A 143 -6.67 -3.92 2.13
CA PHE A 143 -6.67 -3.43 3.50
C PHE A 143 -6.55 -1.90 3.47
N TRP A 144 -5.95 -1.24 4.45
CA TRP A 144 -5.77 0.22 4.48
C TRP A 144 -5.14 0.77 3.20
N ALA A 145 -5.61 1.93 2.74
CA ALA A 145 -5.07 2.54 1.52
C ALA A 145 -3.66 3.08 1.73
N VAL A 146 -3.45 3.88 2.77
CA VAL A 146 -2.14 4.42 3.14
C VAL A 146 -1.93 4.22 4.63
N GLN A 147 -0.83 3.61 5.02
CA GLN A 147 -0.38 3.58 6.41
C GLN A 147 0.92 4.35 6.57
N VAL A 148 0.96 5.26 7.55
CA VAL A 148 2.17 5.95 8.00
C VAL A 148 2.51 5.40 9.37
N LEU A 149 3.66 4.69 9.48
CA LEU A 149 4.08 3.97 10.65
C LEU A 149 5.49 4.41 11.08
N TYR A 150 5.65 4.87 12.32
CA TYR A 150 6.96 5.28 12.88
C TYR A 150 7.76 6.23 11.98
N SER A 151 7.08 7.17 11.32
CA SER A 151 7.68 8.02 10.30
C SER A 151 7.45 9.50 10.62
N SER A 152 8.32 10.37 10.11
CA SER A 152 8.27 11.82 10.36
C SER A 152 8.36 12.62 9.08
N TYR A 153 7.86 13.87 9.12
CA TYR A 153 7.88 14.79 7.98
C TYR A 153 7.24 14.19 6.71
N CYS A 154 6.10 13.52 6.90
CA CYS A 154 5.34 12.95 5.79
C CYS A 154 4.29 13.95 5.30
N THR A 155 4.31 14.24 4.01
CA THR A 155 3.31 15.09 3.34
C THR A 155 2.44 14.24 2.44
N ILE A 156 1.12 14.29 2.67
CA ILE A 156 0.12 13.61 1.82
C ILE A 156 -0.82 14.68 1.30
N ASN A 157 -0.77 14.94 -0.01
CA ASN A 157 -1.50 16.04 -0.63
C ASN A 157 -2.20 15.60 -1.91
N GLY A 158 -3.48 15.93 -2.04
CA GLY A 158 -4.27 15.68 -3.25
C GLY A 158 -4.45 14.19 -3.60
N VAL A 159 -4.16 13.28 -2.68
CA VAL A 159 -4.39 11.84 -2.88
C VAL A 159 -5.88 11.57 -2.86
N ASN A 160 -6.36 10.88 -3.88
CA ASN A 160 -7.75 10.45 -4.00
C ASN A 160 -7.87 8.96 -3.68
N VAL A 161 -8.71 8.63 -2.70
CA VAL A 161 -8.94 7.22 -2.32
C VAL A 161 -10.38 6.83 -2.62
N ASN A 162 -10.55 5.79 -3.45
CA ASN A 162 -11.85 5.20 -3.76
C ASN A 162 -11.81 3.67 -3.56
N ASN A 163 -11.90 3.23 -2.33
CA ASN A 163 -11.62 1.85 -1.95
C ASN A 163 -12.81 0.90 -2.07
N ASN A 164 -13.97 1.30 -1.60
CA ASN A 164 -15.11 0.40 -1.46
C ASN A 164 -15.99 0.32 -2.71
N ILE A 165 -15.37 0.24 -3.88
CA ILE A 165 -16.07 0.15 -5.16
C ILE A 165 -16.82 -1.18 -5.24
N GLY A 166 -18.13 -1.11 -5.37
CA GLY A 166 -19.02 -2.28 -5.39
C GLY A 166 -19.38 -2.80 -4.01
N GLY A 167 -18.97 -2.12 -2.92
CA GLY A 167 -19.30 -2.49 -1.55
C GLY A 167 -18.43 -3.62 -0.98
N HIS A 168 -18.53 -3.81 0.34
CA HIS A 168 -17.91 -4.91 1.09
C HIS A 168 -16.38 -4.93 1.20
N GLY A 169 -15.69 -3.80 0.97
CA GLY A 169 -14.26 -3.68 1.29
C GLY A 169 -14.02 -3.54 2.80
N PRO A 170 -13.59 -4.62 3.51
CA PRO A 170 -13.42 -4.56 4.96
C PRO A 170 -12.12 -3.87 5.35
N SER A 171 -12.16 -2.95 6.31
CA SER A 171 -10.98 -2.21 6.81
C SER A 171 -10.17 -1.59 5.66
N THR A 172 -10.87 -0.89 4.76
CA THR A 172 -10.26 -0.22 3.60
C THR A 172 -10.19 1.29 3.83
N ASP A 173 -9.72 1.66 5.01
CA ASP A 173 -9.56 3.03 5.48
C ASP A 173 -8.63 3.83 4.56
N GLY A 174 -8.85 5.15 4.49
CA GLY A 174 -8.10 6.01 3.57
C GLY A 174 -6.68 6.28 4.03
N LEU A 175 -6.50 6.63 5.30
CA LEU A 175 -5.21 6.98 5.88
C LEU A 175 -5.17 6.57 7.35
N ASP A 176 -4.21 5.74 7.70
CA ASP A 176 -3.91 5.29 9.04
C ASP A 176 -2.54 5.81 9.48
N ILE A 177 -2.52 6.60 10.55
CA ILE A 177 -1.29 7.11 11.16
C ILE A 177 -1.10 6.38 12.48
N ASP A 178 -0.02 5.61 12.59
CA ASP A 178 0.28 4.75 13.72
C ASP A 178 1.74 4.95 14.18
N SER A 179 1.93 5.19 15.46
CA SER A 179 3.26 5.50 16.05
C SER A 179 3.43 4.85 17.44
#